data_993afaa86f747fe6a60d3c04a62479c3
#
_entry.id   993afaa86f747fe6a60d3c04a62479c3
#
_cell.length_a   1.000
_cell.length_b   1.000
_cell.length_c   1.000
_cell.angle_alpha   90.00
_cell.angle_beta   90.00
_cell.angle_gamma   90.00
#
_symmetry.space_group_name_H-M   'P 1'
#
loop_
_entity.id
_entity.type
_entity.pdbx_description
1 polymer ?
#
loop_
_entity_poly.entity_id
_entity_poly.type
_entity_poly.pdbx_seq_one_letter_code
_entity_poly.pdbx_strand_id
1 'polypeptide(L)'
;RDRLHQSACGLSGGQQHRICIARCLAVDPDVILMDEPTSALDPISTLKVEELVQELKEQYSIVIVTHNMQQAARISDKTAFFLNGEIIEFDQTDKIFSTPADQRTEDYISGRFG
;
A
#
# COMPACT_ATOMS: atom_id res chain seq x y z
N ARG A 1 4.18 1.63 21.33
CA ARG A 1 5.49 2.13 21.48
C ARG A 1 5.70 3.46 20.82
N ASP A 2 6.22 4.34 21.59
CA ASP A 2 6.44 5.69 21.10
C ASP A 2 7.42 5.71 19.95
N ARG A 3 8.39 4.84 20.02
CA ARG A 3 9.39 4.78 18.99
C ARG A 3 8.81 4.45 17.63
N LEU A 4 7.88 3.52 17.60
CA LEU A 4 7.23 3.16 16.34
C LEU A 4 6.45 4.35 15.80
N HIS A 5 5.79 5.08 16.67
CA HIS A 5 5.08 6.28 16.27
C HIS A 5 6.01 7.31 15.66
N GLN A 6 7.18 7.47 16.25
CA GLN A 6 8.11 8.49 15.81
C GLN A 6 8.76 8.12 14.48
N SER A 7 8.90 6.82 14.20
CA SER A 7 9.57 6.40 12.99
C SER A 7 8.61 6.00 11.87
N ALA A 8 7.32 6.16 12.09
CA ALA A 8 6.33 5.89 11.05
C ALA A 8 5.77 7.20 10.54
N CYS A 9 5.49 7.25 9.26
CA CYS A 9 4.97 8.45 8.65
C CYS A 9 3.76 8.08 7.81
N GLY A 10 2.65 8.77 8.02
CA GLY A 10 1.42 8.49 7.32
C GLY A 10 1.18 9.47 6.19
N LEU A 11 0.85 8.95 5.03
CA LEU A 11 0.51 9.75 3.86
C LEU A 11 -0.84 9.32 3.35
N SER A 12 -1.66 10.29 2.98
CA SER A 12 -2.93 9.98 2.35
C SER A 12 -2.97 10.61 0.97
N GLY A 13 -3.88 10.15 0.14
CA GLY A 13 -3.95 10.55 -1.25
C GLY A 13 -4.07 12.04 -1.44
N GLY A 14 -3.87 12.47 -2.68
CA GLY A 14 -4.01 13.85 -3.01
C GLY A 14 -2.72 14.47 -3.53
N GLN A 15 -2.79 15.77 -3.70
CA GLN A 15 -1.75 16.48 -4.41
C GLN A 15 -0.55 16.82 -3.57
N GLN A 16 -0.59 16.55 -2.28
CA GLN A 16 0.48 16.94 -1.38
C GLN A 16 1.45 15.81 -1.09
N HIS A 17 1.39 14.77 -1.87
CA HIS A 17 2.25 13.61 -1.67
C HIS A 17 3.72 13.96 -1.59
N ARG A 18 4.20 14.76 -2.52
CA ARG A 18 5.62 15.05 -2.56
C ARG A 18 6.08 15.79 -1.33
N ILE A 19 5.27 16.75 -0.87
CA ILE A 19 5.60 17.52 0.30
C ILE A 19 5.57 16.63 1.53
N CYS A 20 4.55 15.79 1.63
CA CYS A 20 4.43 14.88 2.76
C CYS A 20 5.57 13.87 2.80
N ILE A 21 5.94 13.33 1.63
CA ILE A 21 7.04 12.38 1.56
C ILE A 21 8.35 13.06 1.96
N ALA A 22 8.58 14.29 1.50
CA ALA A 22 9.79 15.00 1.85
C ALA A 22 9.87 15.21 3.37
N ARG A 23 8.76 15.57 4.00
CA ARG A 23 8.74 15.72 5.45
C ARG A 23 9.00 14.42 6.17
N CYS A 24 8.42 13.35 5.66
CA CYS A 24 8.63 12.03 6.20
C CYS A 24 10.09 11.66 6.18
N LEU A 25 10.74 11.86 5.05
CA LEU A 25 12.13 11.47 4.88
C LEU A 25 13.04 12.31 5.74
N ALA A 26 12.64 13.54 6.05
CA ALA A 26 13.44 14.42 6.89
C ALA A 26 13.58 13.88 8.32
N VAL A 27 12.63 13.07 8.79
CA VAL A 27 12.72 12.47 10.12
C VAL A 27 13.24 11.04 10.06
N ASP A 28 13.59 10.56 8.87
CA ASP A 28 14.23 9.27 8.65
C ASP A 28 13.45 8.12 9.31
N PRO A 29 12.22 7.85 8.84
CA PRO A 29 11.38 6.84 9.47
C PRO A 29 11.84 5.43 9.13
N ASP A 30 11.47 4.46 9.96
CA ASP A 30 11.67 3.05 9.63
C ASP A 30 10.55 2.53 8.72
N VAL A 31 9.36 3.06 8.89
CA VAL A 31 8.17 2.61 8.17
C VAL A 31 7.44 3.82 7.60
N ILE A 32 7.04 3.71 6.35
CA ILE A 32 6.21 4.72 5.71
C ILE A 32 4.83 4.10 5.47
N LEU A 33 3.80 4.76 5.99
CA LEU A 33 2.42 4.31 5.80
C LEU A 33 1.73 5.22 4.80
N MET A 34 1.18 4.64 3.76
CA MET A 34 0.45 5.37 2.72
C MET A 34 -0.98 4.87 2.66
N ASP A 35 -1.93 5.78 2.74
CA ASP A 35 -3.34 5.45 2.72
C ASP A 35 -3.96 5.98 1.43
N GLU A 36 -4.29 5.07 0.51
CA GLU A 36 -4.85 5.40 -0.80
C GLU A 36 -4.03 6.46 -1.51
N PRO A 37 -2.73 6.22 -1.69
CA PRO A 37 -1.81 7.30 -2.08
C PRO A 37 -2.09 7.90 -3.47
N THR A 38 -2.79 7.17 -4.33
CA THR A 38 -3.04 7.65 -5.68
C THR A 38 -4.51 7.86 -5.98
N SER A 39 -5.35 7.90 -4.95
CA SER A 39 -6.81 7.89 -5.15
C SER A 39 -7.32 9.12 -5.88
N ALA A 40 -6.63 10.25 -5.78
CA ALA A 40 -7.08 11.48 -6.41
C ALA A 40 -6.19 11.91 -7.57
N LEU A 41 -5.34 11.02 -8.05
CA LEU A 41 -4.35 11.38 -9.07
C LEU A 41 -4.75 10.84 -10.43
N ASP A 42 -4.31 11.55 -11.48
CA ASP A 42 -4.46 11.08 -12.85
C ASP A 42 -3.47 9.92 -13.11
N PRO A 43 -3.61 9.23 -14.25
CA PRO A 43 -2.76 8.06 -14.53
C PRO A 43 -1.27 8.37 -14.56
N ILE A 44 -0.89 9.54 -15.09
CA ILE A 44 0.53 9.88 -15.18
C ILE A 44 1.11 10.13 -13.80
N SER A 45 0.39 10.90 -12.98
CA SER A 45 0.83 11.17 -11.62
C SER A 45 0.84 9.90 -10.78
N THR A 46 -0.11 9.01 -11.01
CA THR A 46 -0.15 7.72 -10.33
C THR A 46 1.11 6.92 -10.61
N LEU A 47 1.53 6.86 -11.88
CA LEU A 47 2.75 6.14 -12.22
C LEU A 47 3.97 6.73 -11.55
N LYS A 48 4.04 8.06 -11.44
CA LYS A 48 5.17 8.70 -10.78
C LYS A 48 5.22 8.35 -9.31
N VAL A 49 4.07 8.30 -8.65
CA VAL A 49 4.03 7.89 -7.24
C VAL A 49 4.46 6.44 -7.10
N GLU A 50 4.01 5.58 -8.01
CA GLU A 50 4.39 4.16 -7.95
C GLU A 50 5.88 3.98 -8.17
N GLU A 51 6.48 4.75 -9.07
CA GLU A 51 7.92 4.72 -9.28
C GLU A 51 8.66 5.15 -8.02
N LEU A 52 8.17 6.21 -7.38
CA LEU A 52 8.77 6.68 -6.14
C LEU A 52 8.70 5.62 -5.05
N VAL A 53 7.57 4.94 -4.95
CA VAL A 53 7.43 3.85 -3.99
C VAL A 53 8.46 2.75 -4.25
N GLN A 54 8.66 2.40 -5.51
CA GLN A 54 9.64 1.37 -5.85
C GLN A 54 11.05 1.78 -5.44
N GLU A 55 11.37 3.06 -5.55
CA GLU A 55 12.67 3.55 -5.11
C GLU A 55 12.77 3.56 -3.59
N LEU A 56 11.73 4.00 -2.92
CA LEU A 56 11.75 4.12 -1.47
C LEU A 56 11.81 2.77 -0.77
N LYS A 57 11.24 1.74 -1.36
CA LYS A 57 11.20 0.44 -0.68
C LYS A 57 12.58 -0.19 -0.58
N GLU A 58 13.56 0.34 -1.29
CA GLU A 58 14.94 -0.12 -1.15
C GLU A 58 15.53 0.25 0.20
N GLN A 59 15.02 1.31 0.82
CA GLN A 59 15.57 1.82 2.07
C GLN A 59 14.56 1.78 3.21
N TYR A 60 13.29 1.72 2.91
CA TYR A 60 12.23 1.82 3.91
C TYR A 60 11.25 0.68 3.78
N SER A 61 10.61 0.34 4.89
CA SER A 61 9.45 -0.55 4.85
C SER A 61 8.23 0.29 4.54
N ILE A 62 7.47 -0.11 3.53
CA ILE A 62 6.33 0.68 3.07
C ILE A 62 5.06 -0.15 3.21
N VAL A 63 4.06 0.43 3.86
CA VAL A 63 2.75 -0.18 4.00
C VAL A 63 1.75 0.70 3.26
N ILE A 64 1.03 0.11 2.32
CA ILE A 64 0.04 0.83 1.54
C ILE A 64 -1.33 0.24 1.79
N VAL A 65 -2.28 1.10 2.15
CA VAL A 65 -3.69 0.72 2.27
C VAL A 65 -4.39 1.22 1.02
N THR A 66 -5.01 0.32 0.27
CA THR A 66 -5.63 0.70 -0.99
C THR A 66 -6.78 -0.23 -1.34
N HIS A 67 -7.77 0.31 -2.04
CA HIS A 67 -8.83 -0.48 -2.66
C HIS A 67 -8.48 -0.84 -4.10
N ASN A 68 -7.39 -0.30 -4.61
CA ASN A 68 -6.98 -0.53 -5.99
C ASN A 68 -6.17 -1.81 -6.06
N MET A 69 -6.84 -2.89 -6.42
CA MET A 69 -6.20 -4.21 -6.47
C MET A 69 -5.12 -4.28 -7.54
N GLN A 70 -5.30 -3.57 -8.65
CA GLN A 70 -4.30 -3.58 -9.70
C GLN A 70 -3.01 -2.94 -9.23
N GLN A 71 -3.12 -1.86 -8.47
CA GLN A 71 -1.95 -1.22 -7.90
C GLN A 71 -1.26 -2.13 -6.90
N ALA A 72 -2.03 -2.76 -6.02
CA ALA A 72 -1.45 -3.68 -5.05
C ALA A 72 -0.71 -4.81 -5.76
N ALA A 73 -1.30 -5.37 -6.81
CA ALA A 73 -0.68 -6.46 -7.56
C ALA A 73 0.61 -6.00 -8.23
N ARG A 74 0.67 -4.74 -8.64
CA ARG A 74 1.78 -4.20 -9.42
C ARG A 74 2.98 -3.85 -8.55
N ILE A 75 2.75 -3.26 -7.39
CA ILE A 75 3.84 -2.63 -6.66
C ILE A 75 4.19 -3.29 -5.33
N SER A 76 3.39 -4.21 -4.82
CA SER A 76 3.65 -4.77 -3.51
C SER A 76 4.32 -6.13 -3.60
N ASP A 77 5.15 -6.43 -2.61
CA ASP A 77 5.81 -7.73 -2.50
C ASP A 77 4.94 -8.71 -1.75
N LYS A 78 4.23 -8.22 -0.73
CA LYS A 78 3.29 -9.01 0.05
C LYS A 78 1.98 -8.25 0.17
N THR A 79 0.90 -8.99 0.25
CA THR A 79 -0.43 -8.40 0.32
C THR A 79 -1.23 -9.04 1.44
N ALA A 80 -1.92 -8.20 2.18
CA ALA A 80 -2.87 -8.65 3.20
C ALA A 80 -4.27 -8.27 2.76
N PHE A 81 -5.18 -9.23 2.81
CA PHE A 81 -6.57 -8.98 2.51
C PHE A 81 -7.33 -8.80 3.81
N PHE A 82 -7.97 -7.65 3.96
CA PHE A 82 -8.76 -7.30 5.14
C PHE A 82 -10.24 -7.37 4.82
N LEU A 83 -11.01 -7.86 5.76
CA LEU A 83 -12.45 -7.86 5.65
C LEU A 83 -13.03 -7.65 7.03
N ASN A 84 -13.87 -6.62 7.18
CA ASN A 84 -14.54 -6.30 8.44
C ASN A 84 -13.56 -6.21 9.61
N GLY A 85 -12.43 -5.58 9.38
CA GLY A 85 -11.46 -5.34 10.43
C GLY A 85 -10.55 -6.51 10.76
N GLU A 86 -10.64 -7.59 10.00
CA GLU A 86 -9.81 -8.77 10.23
C GLU A 86 -8.92 -9.05 9.04
N ILE A 87 -7.72 -9.53 9.32
CA ILE A 87 -6.85 -10.03 8.25
C ILE A 87 -7.32 -11.43 7.91
N ILE A 88 -7.82 -11.57 6.68
CA ILE A 88 -8.32 -12.85 6.19
C ILE A 88 -7.17 -13.70 5.66
N GLU A 89 -6.25 -13.04 4.96
CA GLU A 89 -5.14 -13.74 4.34
C GLU A 89 -3.98 -12.79 4.17
N PHE A 90 -2.75 -13.28 4.35
CA PHE A 90 -1.54 -12.49 4.17
C PHE A 90 -0.47 -13.39 3.58
N ASP A 91 0.04 -13.05 2.42
CA ASP A 91 1.02 -13.87 1.73
C ASP A 91 1.71 -13.06 0.65
N GLN A 92 2.60 -13.70 -0.10
CA GLN A 92 3.21 -13.09 -1.25
C GLN A 92 2.13 -12.58 -2.20
N THR A 93 2.37 -11.42 -2.78
CA THR A 93 1.39 -10.80 -3.66
C THR A 93 0.99 -11.72 -4.81
N ASP A 94 1.97 -12.38 -5.43
CA ASP A 94 1.66 -13.28 -6.53
C ASP A 94 0.70 -14.38 -6.11
N LYS A 95 0.90 -14.92 -4.91
CA LYS A 95 0.02 -15.99 -4.43
C LYS A 95 -1.37 -15.48 -4.14
N ILE A 96 -1.47 -14.31 -3.50
CA ILE A 96 -2.77 -13.72 -3.17
C ILE A 96 -3.62 -13.50 -4.44
N PHE A 97 -2.99 -13.02 -5.51
CA PHE A 97 -3.72 -12.67 -6.72
C PHE A 97 -3.84 -13.81 -7.72
N SER A 98 -3.16 -14.92 -7.51
CA SER A 98 -3.27 -16.05 -8.43
C SER A 98 -3.94 -17.26 -7.80
N THR A 99 -3.52 -17.66 -6.60
CA THR A 99 -4.04 -18.86 -5.93
C THR A 99 -4.24 -18.58 -4.46
N PRO A 100 -5.19 -17.69 -4.11
CA PRO A 100 -5.43 -17.40 -2.71
C PRO A 100 -5.94 -18.62 -1.97
N ALA A 101 -5.57 -18.71 -0.69
CA ALA A 101 -5.95 -19.85 0.13
C ALA A 101 -7.37 -19.74 0.68
N ASP A 102 -7.88 -18.52 0.81
CA ASP A 102 -9.20 -18.28 1.39
C ASP A 102 -10.19 -17.92 0.29
N GLN A 103 -11.37 -18.57 0.33
CA GLN A 103 -12.40 -18.34 -0.67
C GLN A 103 -12.85 -16.88 -0.69
N ARG A 104 -12.85 -16.22 0.46
CA ARG A 104 -13.28 -14.82 0.52
C ARG A 104 -12.31 -13.93 -0.24
N THR A 105 -11.01 -14.23 -0.18
CA THR A 105 -10.02 -13.51 -0.96
C THR A 105 -10.27 -13.68 -2.45
N GLU A 106 -10.50 -14.91 -2.85
CA GLU A 106 -10.76 -15.21 -4.25
C GLU A 106 -12.02 -14.49 -4.74
N ASP A 107 -13.07 -14.50 -3.94
CA ASP A 107 -14.31 -13.84 -4.33
C ASP A 107 -14.11 -12.34 -4.50
N TYR A 108 -13.33 -11.73 -3.62
CA TYR A 108 -13.08 -10.31 -3.70
C TYR A 108 -12.28 -9.97 -4.96
N ILE A 109 -11.23 -10.74 -5.22
CA ILE A 109 -10.36 -10.49 -6.39
C ILE A 109 -11.11 -10.70 -7.68
N SER A 110 -11.97 -11.70 -7.74
CA SER A 110 -12.71 -12.00 -8.96
C SER A 110 -13.96 -11.12 -9.13
N GLY A 111 -14.23 -10.24 -8.18
CA GLY A 111 -15.37 -9.34 -8.27
C GLY A 111 -16.71 -9.97 -7.88
N ARG A 112 -16.68 -11.08 -7.18
CA ARG A 112 -17.93 -11.73 -6.76
C ARG A 112 -18.56 -11.13 -5.52
N PHE A 113 -17.80 -10.34 -4.82
CA PHE A 113 -18.34 -9.60 -3.70
C PHE A 113 -19.17 -8.47 -4.22
N GLY A 114 -20.36 -8.59 -4.12
CA GLY A 114 -21.32 -7.57 -4.40
C GLY A 114 -20.94 -6.33 -5.12
#